data_27e181569ffaaf0e49d38b94e45a7ca6
#
_entry.id   27e181569ffaaf0e49d38b94e45a7ca6
#
_cell.length_a   1.000
_cell.length_b   1.000
_cell.length_c   1.000
_cell.angle_alpha   90.00
_cell.angle_beta   90.00
_cell.angle_gamma   90.00
#
_symmetry.space_group_name_H-M   'P 1'
#
loop_
_entity.id
_entity.type
_entity.pdbx_description
1 polymer ?
#
loop_
_entity_poly.entity_id
_entity_poly.type
_entity_poly.pdbx_seq_one_letter_code
_entity_poly.pdbx_strand_id
1 'polypeptide(L)'
;MRVLGLSFLFHDAAATVIENGEILYASHSERYSKDKNDPFLNHEMIADCLKFGKPDVIVLHEKPIAKKLRNLFAGNWRALREPTMQKWIKKFFPELHGIPIKEYWHHETHAAAGVMTSNFDECAVM
;
A
#
# COMPACT_ATOMS: atom_id res chain seq x y z
N MET A 1 18.28 1.99 0.60
CA MET A 1 17.05 1.66 1.37
C MET A 1 15.99 1.16 0.40
N ARG A 2 15.48 -0.04 0.66
CA ARG A 2 14.44 -0.66 -0.17
C ARG A 2 13.08 -0.53 0.51
N VAL A 3 12.11 0.01 -0.22
CA VAL A 3 10.75 0.29 0.26
C VAL A 3 9.76 -0.60 -0.50
N LEU A 4 8.87 -1.27 0.21
CA LEU A 4 7.72 -1.96 -0.35
C LEU A 4 6.46 -1.11 -0.10
N GLY A 5 5.95 -0.47 -1.13
CA GLY A 5 4.67 0.25 -1.09
C GLY A 5 3.51 -0.69 -1.38
N LEU A 6 2.48 -0.68 -0.52
CA LEU A 6 1.28 -1.52 -0.68
C LEU A 6 0.01 -0.68 -0.60
N SER A 7 -0.90 -0.93 -1.55
CA SER A 7 -2.27 -0.40 -1.57
C SER A 7 -3.24 -1.57 -1.70
N PHE A 8 -4.20 -1.73 -0.79
CA PHE A 8 -5.17 -2.83 -0.82
C PHE A 8 -6.34 -2.60 0.15
N LEU A 9 -7.34 -3.49 0.13
CA LEU A 9 -8.60 -3.40 0.88
C LEU A 9 -9.49 -2.22 0.49
N PHE A 10 -9.33 -1.73 -0.74
CA PHE A 10 -10.19 -0.70 -1.32
C PHE A 10 -10.67 -1.18 -2.70
N HIS A 11 -9.96 -0.80 -3.73
CA HIS A 11 -10.05 -1.25 -5.10
C HIS A 11 -8.61 -1.27 -5.65
N ASP A 12 -8.37 -2.03 -6.70
CA ASP A 12 -7.09 -2.05 -7.42
C ASP A 12 -5.88 -2.25 -6.50
N ALA A 13 -5.85 -3.39 -5.79
CA ALA A 13 -4.69 -3.69 -4.94
C ALA A 13 -3.40 -3.68 -5.78
N ALA A 14 -2.38 -3.02 -5.25
CA ALA A 14 -1.11 -2.79 -5.94
C ALA A 14 0.08 -2.94 -5.00
N ALA A 15 1.22 -3.30 -5.57
CA ALA A 15 2.51 -3.35 -4.88
C ALA A 15 3.60 -2.70 -5.74
N THR A 16 4.51 -1.99 -5.07
CA THR A 16 5.65 -1.32 -5.71
C THR A 16 6.90 -1.52 -4.87
N VAL A 17 8.00 -1.86 -5.51
CA VAL A 17 9.34 -1.90 -4.88
C VAL A 17 10.16 -0.73 -5.39
N ILE A 18 10.65 0.08 -4.45
CA ILE A 18 11.51 1.23 -4.74
C ILE A 18 12.82 1.04 -4.00
N GLU A 19 13.94 1.25 -4.66
CA GLU A 19 15.27 1.28 -4.04
C GLU A 19 16.06 2.51 -4.48
N ASN A 20 16.49 3.29 -3.51
CA ASN A 20 17.32 4.50 -3.73
C ASN A 20 16.71 5.49 -4.75
N GLY A 21 15.37 5.59 -4.78
CA GLY A 21 14.64 6.48 -5.67
C GLY A 21 14.24 5.85 -7.01
N GLU A 22 14.71 4.63 -7.31
CA GLU A 22 14.34 3.93 -8.55
C GLU A 22 13.21 2.93 -8.29
N ILE A 23 12.23 2.89 -9.20
CA ILE A 23 11.16 1.91 -9.19
C ILE A 23 11.69 0.63 -9.83
N LEU A 24 11.90 -0.42 -9.01
CA LEU A 24 12.36 -1.72 -9.48
C LEU A 24 11.21 -2.61 -9.96
N TYR A 25 10.02 -2.43 -9.37
CA TYR A 25 8.84 -3.21 -9.68
C TYR A 25 7.57 -2.44 -9.32
N ALA A 26 6.54 -2.55 -10.14
CA ALA A 26 5.20 -2.07 -9.86
C ALA A 26 4.17 -2.94 -10.57
N SER A 27 3.13 -3.37 -9.85
CA SER A 27 2.05 -4.17 -10.43
C SER A 27 0.75 -4.04 -9.64
N HIS A 28 -0.35 -4.36 -10.31
CA HIS A 28 -1.67 -4.53 -9.74
C HIS A 28 -2.02 -6.00 -9.56
N SER A 29 -2.79 -6.32 -8.51
CA SER A 29 -3.27 -7.69 -8.23
C SER A 29 -4.07 -8.28 -9.39
N GLU A 30 -4.85 -7.48 -10.11
CA GLU A 30 -5.64 -7.94 -11.26
C GLU A 30 -4.82 -8.59 -12.38
N ARG A 31 -3.51 -8.31 -12.46
CA ARG A 31 -2.59 -8.95 -13.42
C ARG A 31 -2.38 -10.43 -13.09
N TYR A 32 -2.52 -10.78 -11.84
CA TYR A 32 -2.37 -12.14 -11.30
C TYR A 32 -3.71 -12.85 -11.17
N SER A 33 -4.68 -12.23 -10.50
CA SER A 33 -5.99 -12.83 -10.23
C SER A 33 -6.90 -12.88 -11.46
N LYS A 34 -6.67 -12.01 -12.47
CA LYS A 34 -7.55 -11.76 -13.63
C LYS A 34 -8.93 -11.18 -13.26
N ASP A 35 -9.12 -10.79 -12.02
CA ASP A 35 -10.32 -10.12 -11.54
C ASP A 35 -10.11 -8.61 -11.60
N LYS A 36 -11.04 -7.91 -12.26
CA LYS A 36 -10.97 -6.46 -12.41
C LYS A 36 -11.24 -5.78 -11.06
N ASN A 37 -10.42 -4.77 -10.76
CA ASN A 37 -10.48 -3.99 -9.51
C ASN A 37 -10.29 -4.87 -8.26
N ASP A 38 -9.52 -5.97 -8.34
CA ASP A 38 -9.24 -6.85 -7.21
C ASP A 38 -8.70 -6.06 -6.02
N PRO A 39 -9.41 -6.03 -4.87
CA PRO A 39 -9.00 -5.26 -3.70
C PRO A 39 -7.97 -5.98 -2.82
N PHE A 40 -7.60 -7.22 -3.14
CA PHE A 40 -6.74 -8.04 -2.31
C PHE A 40 -5.33 -8.20 -2.89
N LEU A 41 -4.34 -8.22 -2.02
CA LEU A 41 -2.98 -8.54 -2.42
C LEU A 41 -2.89 -10.01 -2.85
N ASN A 42 -2.18 -10.26 -3.94
CA ASN A 42 -1.92 -11.59 -4.45
C ASN A 42 -0.56 -12.09 -3.93
N HIS A 43 -0.49 -13.37 -3.52
CA HIS A 43 0.74 -14.00 -3.03
C HIS A 43 1.86 -14.03 -4.09
N GLU A 44 1.52 -14.30 -5.35
CA GLU A 44 2.50 -14.31 -6.44
C GLU A 44 3.08 -12.91 -6.67
N MET A 45 2.24 -11.87 -6.60
CA MET A 45 2.69 -10.48 -6.71
C MET A 45 3.66 -10.11 -5.59
N ILE A 46 3.38 -10.51 -4.34
CA ILE A 46 4.28 -10.28 -3.21
C ILE A 46 5.58 -11.09 -3.37
N ALA A 47 5.50 -12.33 -3.85
CA ALA A 47 6.68 -13.13 -4.16
C ALA A 47 7.56 -12.47 -5.23
N ASP A 48 6.94 -11.87 -6.27
CA ASP A 48 7.67 -11.11 -7.30
C ASP A 48 8.36 -9.87 -6.71
N CYS A 49 7.69 -9.15 -5.80
CA CYS A 49 8.33 -8.05 -5.07
C CYS A 49 9.58 -8.52 -4.30
N LEU A 50 9.50 -9.66 -3.64
CA LEU A 50 10.59 -10.20 -2.81
C LEU A 50 11.77 -10.75 -3.62
N LYS A 51 11.63 -10.96 -4.95
CA LYS A 51 12.75 -11.29 -5.83
C LYS A 51 13.82 -10.19 -5.86
N PHE A 52 13.44 -8.95 -5.60
CA PHE A 52 14.38 -7.83 -5.47
C PHE A 52 15.07 -7.76 -4.10
N GLY A 53 14.74 -8.69 -3.20
CA GLY A 53 15.27 -8.82 -1.86
C GLY A 53 14.31 -8.32 -0.78
N LYS A 54 14.67 -8.57 0.48
CA LYS A 54 13.84 -8.19 1.62
C LYS A 54 13.77 -6.66 1.75
N PRO A 55 12.58 -6.05 1.83
CA PRO A 55 12.46 -4.60 2.04
C PRO A 55 12.85 -4.20 3.47
N ASP A 56 13.40 -3.00 3.59
CA ASP A 56 13.73 -2.38 4.88
C ASP A 56 12.49 -1.84 5.59
N VAL A 57 11.46 -1.46 4.81
CA VAL A 57 10.22 -0.89 5.32
C VAL A 57 9.06 -1.17 4.37
N ILE A 58 7.87 -1.42 4.94
CA ILE A 58 6.59 -1.44 4.22
C ILE A 58 5.90 -0.11 4.42
N VAL A 59 5.39 0.47 3.34
CA VAL A 59 4.64 1.72 3.35
C VAL A 59 3.20 1.47 2.93
N LEU A 60 2.25 1.95 3.75
CA LEU A 60 0.82 1.87 3.51
C LEU A 60 0.23 3.26 3.27
N HIS A 61 -0.72 3.35 2.34
CA HIS A 61 -1.33 4.59 1.88
C HIS A 61 -2.46 5.12 2.77
N GLU A 62 -2.77 4.46 3.90
CA GLU A 62 -3.85 4.89 4.77
C GLU A 62 -3.55 4.64 6.25
N LYS A 63 -3.89 5.62 7.11
CA LYS A 63 -3.83 5.50 8.56
C LYS A 63 -5.12 4.84 9.09
N PRO A 64 -5.06 3.62 9.66
CA PRO A 64 -6.26 2.85 10.00
C PRO A 64 -7.11 3.49 11.11
N ILE A 65 -6.49 4.21 12.05
CA ILE A 65 -7.20 4.90 13.14
C ILE A 65 -8.05 6.03 12.55
N ALA A 66 -7.48 6.84 11.66
CA ALA A 66 -8.19 7.94 11.02
C ALA A 66 -9.37 7.43 10.16
N LYS A 67 -9.17 6.32 9.44
CA LYS A 67 -10.25 5.65 8.68
C LYS A 67 -11.39 5.21 9.59
N LYS A 68 -11.07 4.55 10.71
CA LYS A 68 -12.07 4.08 11.66
C LYS A 68 -12.87 5.22 12.28
N LEU A 69 -12.20 6.30 12.69
CA LEU A 69 -12.87 7.49 13.21
C LEU A 69 -13.78 8.13 12.16
N ARG A 70 -13.31 8.33 10.92
CA ARG A 70 -14.12 8.86 9.83
C ARG A 70 -15.37 8.00 9.58
N ASN A 71 -15.21 6.68 9.55
CA ASN A 71 -16.35 5.76 9.36
C ASN A 71 -17.31 5.79 10.54
N LEU A 72 -16.81 5.94 11.76
CA LEU A 72 -17.64 6.09 12.96
C LEU A 72 -18.51 7.35 12.86
N PHE A 73 -17.92 8.51 12.51
CA PHE A 73 -18.65 9.74 12.33
C PHE A 73 -19.66 9.70 11.17
N ALA A 74 -19.39 8.88 10.15
CA ALA A 74 -20.31 8.62 9.04
C ALA A 74 -21.40 7.58 9.38
N GLY A 75 -21.50 7.10 10.63
CA GLY A 75 -22.48 6.12 11.07
C GLY A 75 -22.21 4.66 10.66
N ASN A 76 -21.04 4.39 10.08
CA ASN A 76 -20.66 3.05 9.64
C ASN A 76 -19.95 2.26 10.76
N TRP A 77 -20.73 1.74 11.71
CA TRP A 77 -20.22 0.95 12.85
C TRP A 77 -19.59 -0.39 12.45
N ARG A 78 -19.96 -0.94 11.29
CA ARG A 78 -19.41 -2.22 10.80
C ARG A 78 -17.92 -2.09 10.48
N ALA A 79 -17.48 -0.93 10.03
CA ALA A 79 -16.07 -0.65 9.72
C ALA A 79 -15.14 -0.75 10.93
N LEU A 80 -15.66 -0.63 12.17
CA LEU A 80 -14.86 -0.83 13.38
C LEU A 80 -14.36 -2.28 13.54
N ARG A 81 -15.09 -3.24 12.98
CA ARG A 81 -14.74 -4.66 13.05
C ARG A 81 -13.83 -5.12 11.92
N GLU A 82 -13.68 -4.31 10.89
CA GLU A 82 -12.79 -4.64 9.77
C GLU A 82 -11.33 -4.69 10.22
N PRO A 83 -10.56 -5.68 9.75
CA PRO A 83 -9.15 -5.77 10.06
C PRO A 83 -8.38 -4.58 9.45
N THR A 84 -7.39 -4.08 10.17
CA THR A 84 -6.48 -3.08 9.61
C THR A 84 -5.56 -3.73 8.58
N MET A 85 -4.99 -2.93 7.67
CA MET A 85 -4.02 -3.39 6.68
C MET A 85 -2.86 -4.15 7.35
N GLN A 86 -2.34 -3.64 8.48
CA GLN A 86 -1.28 -4.32 9.24
C GLN A 86 -1.70 -5.70 9.75
N LYS A 87 -2.93 -5.84 10.28
CA LYS A 87 -3.45 -7.13 10.74
C LYS A 87 -3.63 -8.09 9.57
N TRP A 88 -4.06 -7.57 8.41
CA TRP A 88 -4.17 -8.34 7.19
C TRP A 88 -2.82 -8.88 6.73
N ILE A 89 -1.81 -8.03 6.63
CA ILE A 89 -0.43 -8.45 6.28
C ILE A 89 0.06 -9.53 7.24
N LYS A 90 -0.06 -9.31 8.55
CA LYS A 90 0.35 -10.29 9.56
C LYS A 90 -0.36 -11.64 9.45
N LYS A 91 -1.62 -11.64 9.01
CA LYS A 91 -2.41 -12.86 8.91
C LYS A 91 -2.10 -13.66 7.64
N PHE A 92 -1.94 -12.97 6.52
CA PHE A 92 -1.90 -13.61 5.20
C PHE A 92 -0.51 -13.63 4.55
N PHE A 93 0.43 -12.80 5.00
CA PHE A 93 1.77 -12.66 4.41
C PHE A 93 2.87 -12.86 5.46
N PRO A 94 3.10 -14.11 5.93
CA PRO A 94 4.12 -14.40 6.94
C PRO A 94 5.52 -14.01 6.48
N GLU A 95 5.80 -14.03 5.18
CA GLU A 95 7.06 -13.61 4.56
C GLU A 95 7.41 -12.13 4.80
N LEU A 96 6.41 -11.31 5.11
CA LEU A 96 6.56 -9.89 5.44
C LEU A 96 6.71 -9.63 6.95
N HIS A 97 6.73 -10.68 7.78
CA HIS A 97 6.84 -10.51 9.22
C HIS A 97 8.20 -9.90 9.61
N GLY A 98 8.17 -9.08 10.66
CA GLY A 98 9.36 -8.42 11.20
C GLY A 98 9.83 -7.20 10.40
N ILE A 99 9.19 -6.89 9.27
CA ILE A 99 9.49 -5.68 8.52
C ILE A 99 8.72 -4.51 9.15
N PRO A 100 9.37 -3.38 9.46
CA PRO A 100 8.70 -2.18 9.96
C PRO A 100 7.62 -1.68 9.00
N ILE A 101 6.46 -1.28 9.51
CA ILE A 101 5.36 -0.75 8.71
C ILE A 101 5.19 0.73 9.04
N LYS A 102 5.18 1.59 8.01
CA LYS A 102 4.86 3.01 8.09
C LYS A 102 3.55 3.30 7.36
N GLU A 103 2.73 4.17 7.95
CA GLU A 103 1.44 4.56 7.42
C GLU A 103 1.41 6.07 7.17
N TYR A 104 0.94 6.46 6.00
CA TYR A 104 0.85 7.85 5.57
C TYR A 104 -0.62 8.25 5.34
N TRP A 105 -0.91 9.53 5.31
CA TRP A 105 -2.22 10.01 4.94
C TRP A 105 -2.48 9.74 3.45
N HIS A 106 -3.71 9.33 3.14
CA HIS A 106 -4.12 9.01 1.76
C HIS A 106 -3.81 10.15 0.77
N HIS A 107 -4.16 11.38 1.13
CA HIS A 107 -3.88 12.54 0.28
C HIS A 107 -2.38 12.86 0.14
N GLU A 108 -1.58 12.64 1.18
CA GLU A 108 -0.12 12.79 1.12
C GLU A 108 0.49 11.79 0.12
N THR A 109 -0.02 10.55 0.08
CA THR A 109 0.48 9.54 -0.86
C THR A 109 0.13 9.87 -2.31
N HIS A 110 -1.05 10.44 -2.57
CA HIS A 110 -1.41 10.93 -3.90
C HIS A 110 -0.54 12.12 -4.32
N ALA A 111 -0.35 13.09 -3.42
CA ALA A 111 0.53 14.23 -3.67
C ALA A 111 1.96 13.77 -3.96
N ALA A 112 2.51 12.89 -3.13
CA ALA A 112 3.85 12.33 -3.32
C ALA A 112 3.98 11.59 -4.66
N ALA A 113 2.98 10.78 -5.04
CA ALA A 113 2.99 10.08 -6.33
C ALA A 113 3.07 11.07 -7.50
N GLY A 114 2.27 12.14 -7.48
CA GLY A 114 2.31 13.15 -8.54
C GLY A 114 3.63 13.93 -8.59
N VAL A 115 4.14 14.36 -7.45
CA VAL A 115 5.36 15.15 -7.34
C VAL A 115 6.61 14.34 -7.67
N MET A 116 6.76 13.17 -7.02
CA MET A 116 8.00 12.37 -7.10
C MET A 116 8.18 11.66 -8.45
N THR A 117 7.09 11.48 -9.21
CA THR A 117 7.16 10.90 -10.56
C THR A 117 7.16 11.96 -11.67
N SER A 118 7.08 13.24 -11.33
CA SER A 118 7.16 14.35 -12.28
C SER A 118 8.61 14.79 -12.49
N ASN A 119 8.85 15.49 -13.60
CA ASN A 119 10.12 16.13 -13.90
C ASN A 119 10.15 17.61 -13.47
N PHE A 120 9.22 18.04 -12.62
CA PHE A 120 9.14 19.42 -12.15
C PHE A 120 9.92 19.60 -10.85
N ASP A 121 10.76 20.63 -10.77
CA ASP A 121 11.48 21.00 -9.55
C ASP A 121 10.55 21.68 -8.53
N GLU A 122 9.49 22.35 -9.02
CA GLU A 122 8.47 22.99 -8.20
C GLU A 122 7.08 22.67 -8.75
N CYS A 123 6.14 22.34 -7.86
CA CYS A 123 4.74 22.10 -8.24
C CYS A 123 3.80 22.47 -7.10
N ALA A 124 2.56 22.83 -7.46
CA ALA A 124 1.48 23.00 -6.51
C ALA A 124 0.58 21.75 -6.49
N VAL A 125 0.20 21.33 -5.29
CA VAL A 125 -0.76 20.22 -5.10
C VAL A 125 -2.02 20.81 -4.47
N MET A 126 -3.14 20.64 -5.17
CA MET A 126 -4.46 21.14 -4.74
C MET A 126 -5.37 19.97 -4.34
#